data_a4fd9ae7c22b529db1b117bea495782d
#
_entry.id   a4fd9ae7c22b529db1b117bea495782d
#
_cell.length_a   1.000
_cell.length_b   1.000
_cell.length_c   1.000
_cell.angle_alpha   90.00
_cell.angle_beta   90.00
_cell.angle_gamma   90.00
#
_symmetry.space_group_name_H-M   'P 1'
#
loop_
_entity.id
_entity.type
_entity.pdbx_description
1 polymer ?
#
loop_
_entity_poly.entity_id
_entity_poly.type
_entity_poly.pdbx_seq_one_letter_code
_entity_poly.pdbx_strand_id
1 'polypeptide(L)'
;MSTGKITAKQQEILEYIKSCILSKGYPPAVREICEAVHLKSTSSVHSHLETLERNGYIRRDPTKPRAIEIMDDDFALTRRDVVNVPIIGTVTAGEPILAEENIIDYFPVPVEMLPNLPTFMLKVHGESMINAGIYDGDAVIVAQQPTAENGEIVVALLDDGATTKRFYKENNHYRLQPENDAMSPIITDHVQILGKVIGLVRIGI
;
A
#
# COMPACT_ATOMS: atom_id res chain seq x y z
N MET A 1 19.99 -5.01 17.15
CA MET A 1 21.46 -5.01 17.38
C MET A 1 21.82 -3.77 18.19
N SER A 2 22.74 -3.86 19.18
CA SER A 2 23.12 -2.68 19.96
C SER A 2 23.96 -1.75 19.10
N THR A 3 23.43 -0.59 18.78
CA THR A 3 24.13 0.47 18.05
C THR A 3 25.20 1.10 18.95
N GLY A 4 26.43 1.24 18.45
CA GLY A 4 27.52 1.90 19.18
C GLY A 4 27.24 3.38 19.44
N LYS A 5 27.86 3.96 20.47
CA LYS A 5 27.68 5.39 20.79
C LYS A 5 28.28 6.30 19.69
N ILE A 6 27.53 7.27 19.24
CA ILE A 6 27.95 8.24 18.19
C ILE A 6 28.16 9.64 18.78
N THR A 7 28.99 10.46 18.12
CA THR A 7 29.24 11.84 18.52
C THR A 7 28.12 12.78 18.04
N ALA A 8 28.03 13.98 18.61
CA ALA A 8 27.06 15.00 18.18
C ALA A 8 27.16 15.30 16.67
N LYS A 9 28.38 15.33 16.11
CA LYS A 9 28.59 15.57 14.68
C LYS A 9 28.12 14.38 13.82
N GLN A 10 28.29 13.16 14.28
CA GLN A 10 27.78 11.96 13.61
C GLN A 10 26.25 11.90 13.66
N GLN A 11 25.65 12.33 14.78
CA GLN A 11 24.21 12.47 14.89
C GLN A 11 23.67 13.50 13.89
N GLU A 12 24.29 14.68 13.80
CA GLU A 12 23.91 15.73 12.85
C GLU A 12 23.97 15.24 11.38
N ILE A 13 25.00 14.49 11.02
CA ILE A 13 25.13 13.87 9.69
C ILE A 13 23.99 12.85 9.46
N LEU A 14 23.72 11.99 10.44
CA LEU A 14 22.68 10.96 10.33
C LEU A 14 21.30 11.59 10.14
N GLU A 15 20.96 12.62 10.94
CA GLU A 15 19.68 13.33 10.83
C GLU A 15 19.55 14.07 9.49
N TYR A 16 20.64 14.66 8.97
CA TYR A 16 20.60 15.27 7.65
C TYR A 16 20.35 14.25 6.53
N ILE A 17 20.99 13.07 6.60
CA ILE A 17 20.74 11.99 5.65
C ILE A 17 19.28 11.52 5.72
N LYS A 18 18.73 11.30 6.92
CA LYS A 18 17.33 10.95 7.15
C LYS A 18 16.39 11.97 6.54
N SER A 19 16.62 13.27 6.80
CA SER A 19 15.78 14.35 6.26
C SER A 19 15.77 14.41 4.73
N CYS A 20 16.94 14.18 4.09
CA CYS A 20 17.04 14.14 2.63
C CYS A 20 16.27 12.94 2.04
N ILE A 21 16.40 11.77 2.66
CA ILE A 21 15.68 10.57 2.21
C ILE A 21 14.16 10.78 2.32
N LEU A 22 13.67 11.38 3.43
CA LEU A 22 12.24 11.65 3.62
C LEU A 22 11.70 12.72 2.66
N SER A 23 12.47 13.79 2.39
CA SER A 23 12.00 14.90 1.57
C SER A 23 12.20 14.72 0.07
N LYS A 24 13.31 14.07 -0.34
CA LYS A 24 13.72 13.93 -1.74
C LYS A 24 13.59 12.50 -2.28
N GLY A 25 13.40 11.49 -1.40
CA GLY A 25 13.33 10.08 -1.77
C GLY A 25 14.70 9.40 -1.98
N TYR A 26 15.82 10.12 -1.86
CA TYR A 26 17.18 9.58 -2.05
C TYR A 26 18.20 10.21 -1.10
N PRO A 27 19.32 9.50 -0.79
CA PRO A 27 20.35 10.03 0.08
C PRO A 27 21.12 11.18 -0.57
N PRO A 28 21.64 12.13 0.24
CA PRO A 28 22.47 13.24 -0.25
C PRO A 28 23.86 12.76 -0.74
N ALA A 29 24.48 13.54 -1.63
CA ALA A 29 25.88 13.36 -1.99
C ALA A 29 26.80 13.80 -0.83
N VAL A 30 28.02 13.24 -0.78
CA VAL A 30 29.02 13.59 0.26
C VAL A 30 29.31 15.09 0.33
N ARG A 31 29.28 15.79 -0.80
CA ARG A 31 29.45 17.27 -0.83
C ARG A 31 28.27 18.00 -0.19
N GLU A 32 27.04 17.55 -0.44
CA GLU A 32 25.84 18.11 0.17
C GLU A 32 25.85 17.92 1.71
N ILE A 33 26.30 16.74 2.18
CA ILE A 33 26.51 16.49 3.61
C ILE A 33 27.55 17.46 4.17
N CYS A 34 28.70 17.60 3.48
CA CYS A 34 29.81 18.46 3.92
C CYS A 34 29.35 19.92 4.14
N GLU A 35 28.59 20.44 3.19
CA GLU A 35 28.01 21.80 3.24
C GLU A 35 26.99 21.94 4.37
N ALA A 36 26.05 21.02 4.45
CA ALA A 36 24.95 21.06 5.39
C ALA A 36 25.41 21.02 6.87
N VAL A 37 26.43 20.20 7.16
CA VAL A 37 26.97 20.06 8.53
C VAL A 37 28.22 20.91 8.78
N HIS A 38 28.52 21.85 7.88
CA HIS A 38 29.62 22.81 7.97
C HIS A 38 31.00 22.16 8.20
N LEU A 39 31.27 21.04 7.54
CA LEU A 39 32.60 20.43 7.53
C LEU A 39 33.48 21.04 6.44
N LYS A 40 34.79 21.15 6.71
CA LYS A 40 35.76 21.78 5.78
C LYS A 40 36.24 20.86 4.67
N SER A 41 36.04 19.54 4.80
CA SER A 41 36.50 18.58 3.80
C SER A 41 35.59 17.37 3.67
N THR A 42 35.44 16.85 2.45
CA THR A 42 34.74 15.61 2.16
C THR A 42 35.38 14.38 2.81
N SER A 43 36.69 14.42 3.05
CA SER A 43 37.41 13.35 3.76
C SER A 43 36.91 13.19 5.19
N SER A 44 36.59 14.30 5.88
CA SER A 44 35.98 14.24 7.22
C SER A 44 34.60 13.59 7.18
N VAL A 45 33.80 13.89 6.15
CA VAL A 45 32.49 13.23 5.97
C VAL A 45 32.68 11.73 5.78
N HIS A 46 33.62 11.30 4.93
CA HIS A 46 33.88 9.87 4.73
C HIS A 46 34.26 9.16 6.02
N SER A 47 35.13 9.76 6.85
CA SER A 47 35.50 9.17 8.15
C SER A 47 34.30 9.05 9.10
N HIS A 48 33.39 10.04 9.13
CA HIS A 48 32.18 9.97 9.92
C HIS A 48 31.21 8.90 9.39
N LEU A 49 31.05 8.79 8.08
CA LEU A 49 30.20 7.76 7.46
C LEU A 49 30.75 6.35 7.72
N GLU A 50 32.07 6.14 7.67
CA GLU A 50 32.71 4.86 8.03
C GLU A 50 32.44 4.48 9.50
N THR A 51 32.46 5.46 10.39
CA THR A 51 32.15 5.21 11.80
C THR A 51 30.67 4.90 12.02
N LEU A 52 29.77 5.62 11.34
CA LEU A 52 28.33 5.33 11.39
C LEU A 52 28.01 3.92 10.86
N GLU A 53 28.68 3.52 9.78
CA GLU A 53 28.54 2.18 9.19
C GLU A 53 29.08 1.09 10.14
N ARG A 54 30.28 1.27 10.70
CA ARG A 54 30.88 0.34 11.69
C ARG A 54 30.00 0.19 12.93
N ASN A 55 29.32 1.25 13.34
CA ASN A 55 28.42 1.25 14.49
C ASN A 55 27.00 0.77 14.15
N GLY A 56 26.72 0.38 12.89
CA GLY A 56 25.45 -0.19 12.48
C GLY A 56 24.31 0.82 12.28
N TYR A 57 24.58 2.10 12.15
CA TYR A 57 23.57 3.13 11.88
C TYR A 57 23.20 3.26 10.41
N ILE A 58 24.20 2.99 9.52
CA ILE A 58 24.01 3.04 8.08
C ILE A 58 24.69 1.82 7.43
N ARG A 59 24.27 1.50 6.23
CA ARG A 59 24.93 0.57 5.30
C ARG A 59 25.19 1.29 3.99
N ARG A 60 26.36 1.10 3.38
CA ARG A 60 26.75 1.69 2.10
C ARG A 60 27.06 0.61 1.09
N ASP A 61 26.67 0.80 -0.15
CA ASP A 61 27.12 -0.02 -1.28
C ASP A 61 28.26 0.72 -2.00
N PRO A 62 29.51 0.22 -1.90
CA PRO A 62 30.66 0.90 -2.50
C PRO A 62 30.62 0.91 -4.03
N THR A 63 29.77 0.09 -4.65
CA THR A 63 29.64 0.00 -6.11
C THR A 63 28.63 1.01 -6.67
N LYS A 64 27.80 1.62 -5.80
CA LYS A 64 26.74 2.54 -6.23
C LYS A 64 26.94 3.93 -5.60
N PRO A 65 27.11 4.99 -6.42
CA PRO A 65 27.10 6.35 -5.91
C PRO A 65 25.78 6.64 -5.18
N ARG A 66 25.83 7.30 -4.02
CA ARG A 66 24.68 7.66 -3.20
C ARG A 66 23.90 6.49 -2.58
N ALA A 67 24.44 5.29 -2.54
CA ALA A 67 23.77 4.16 -1.87
C ALA A 67 24.09 4.17 -0.36
N ILE A 68 23.33 4.94 0.40
CA ILE A 68 23.32 4.97 1.86
C ILE A 68 21.94 4.49 2.35
N GLU A 69 21.92 3.43 3.10
CA GLU A 69 20.74 2.87 3.75
C GLU A 69 20.81 3.13 5.25
N ILE A 70 19.73 3.60 5.85
CA ILE A 70 19.61 3.83 7.28
C ILE A 70 19.17 2.51 7.92
N MET A 71 19.93 2.07 8.95
CA MET A 71 19.70 0.80 9.65
C MET A 71 18.90 0.99 10.97
N ASP A 72 18.06 2.01 11.03
CA ASP A 72 17.21 2.35 12.16
C ASP A 72 15.80 1.79 11.94
N ASP A 73 15.34 0.91 12.82
CA ASP A 73 14.03 0.27 12.73
C ASP A 73 12.90 1.32 12.74
N ASP A 74 13.02 2.38 13.55
CA ASP A 74 12.03 3.46 13.60
C ASP A 74 12.02 4.29 12.30
N PHE A 75 13.18 4.46 11.67
CA PHE A 75 13.29 5.13 10.36
C PHE A 75 12.74 4.26 9.22
N ALA A 76 12.96 2.95 9.28
CA ALA A 76 12.40 1.99 8.34
C ALA A 76 10.87 2.00 8.38
N LEU A 77 10.27 2.15 9.58
CA LEU A 77 8.81 2.30 9.75
C LEU A 77 8.26 3.60 9.13
N THR A 78 9.10 4.66 9.05
CA THR A 78 8.71 5.94 8.44
C THR A 78 8.78 5.90 6.90
N ARG A 79 9.56 4.99 6.34
CA ARG A 79 9.73 4.77 4.90
C ARG A 79 9.08 3.44 4.50
N ARG A 80 7.77 3.41 4.50
CA ARG A 80 7.04 2.25 3.96
C ARG A 80 7.07 2.29 2.43
N ASP A 81 7.44 1.18 1.82
CA ASP A 81 7.23 1.00 0.39
C ASP A 81 5.73 0.97 0.13
N VAL A 82 5.27 1.82 -0.80
CA VAL A 82 3.86 1.90 -1.17
C VAL A 82 3.68 1.45 -2.62
N VAL A 83 2.57 0.79 -2.88
CA VAL A 83 2.09 0.50 -4.23
C VAL A 83 0.92 1.42 -4.51
N ASN A 84 0.94 2.06 -5.67
CA ASN A 84 -0.19 2.82 -6.16
C ASN A 84 -1.25 1.85 -6.68
N VAL A 85 -2.26 1.58 -5.85
CA VAL A 85 -3.38 0.68 -6.19
C VAL A 85 -4.38 1.45 -7.05
N PRO A 86 -4.73 0.97 -8.26
CA PRO A 86 -5.67 1.65 -9.14
C PRO A 86 -7.08 1.68 -8.55
N ILE A 87 -7.73 2.83 -8.62
CA ILE A 87 -9.15 3.01 -8.30
C ILE A 87 -9.94 2.85 -9.59
N ILE A 88 -10.86 1.88 -9.62
CA ILE A 88 -11.69 1.56 -10.76
C ILE A 88 -13.02 2.34 -10.64
N GLY A 89 -13.40 3.02 -11.70
CA GLY A 89 -14.66 3.78 -11.76
C GLY A 89 -15.85 2.91 -12.10
N THR A 90 -15.86 2.35 -13.30
CA THR A 90 -16.95 1.52 -13.80
C THR A 90 -16.40 0.15 -14.19
N VAL A 91 -17.16 -0.89 -13.88
CA VAL A 91 -16.84 -2.26 -14.30
C VAL A 91 -17.92 -2.72 -15.27
N THR A 92 -17.54 -2.97 -16.50
CA THR A 92 -18.41 -3.48 -17.56
C THR A 92 -18.12 -4.95 -17.85
N ALA A 93 -19.16 -5.71 -18.17
CA ALA A 93 -19.01 -7.11 -18.54
C ALA A 93 -18.24 -7.21 -19.88
N GLY A 94 -17.26 -8.13 -19.93
CA GLY A 94 -16.50 -8.42 -21.15
C GLY A 94 -15.16 -7.68 -21.27
N GLU A 95 -14.88 -6.70 -20.44
CA GLU A 95 -13.59 -5.98 -20.43
C GLU A 95 -12.73 -6.37 -19.23
N PRO A 96 -11.38 -6.36 -19.37
CA PRO A 96 -10.49 -6.56 -18.22
C PRO A 96 -10.69 -5.42 -17.21
N ILE A 97 -10.86 -5.74 -15.92
CA ILE A 97 -11.07 -4.74 -14.86
C ILE A 97 -9.95 -3.70 -14.80
N LEU A 98 -8.70 -4.13 -15.00
CA LEU A 98 -7.50 -3.29 -14.96
C LEU A 98 -7.17 -2.68 -16.33
N ALA A 99 -8.13 -2.58 -17.26
CA ALA A 99 -7.94 -1.80 -18.48
C ALA A 99 -7.72 -0.31 -18.10
N GLU A 100 -6.81 0.37 -18.80
CA GLU A 100 -6.44 1.76 -18.48
C GLU A 100 -7.64 2.71 -18.48
N GLU A 101 -8.61 2.49 -19.33
CA GLU A 101 -9.85 3.25 -19.46
C GLU A 101 -10.79 3.15 -18.25
N ASN A 102 -10.65 2.08 -17.45
CA ASN A 102 -11.44 1.89 -16.23
C ASN A 102 -10.81 2.55 -15.00
N ILE A 103 -9.53 2.93 -15.07
CA ILE A 103 -8.79 3.51 -13.96
C ILE A 103 -9.07 5.02 -13.90
N ILE A 104 -9.63 5.48 -12.79
CA ILE A 104 -9.95 6.89 -12.57
C ILE A 104 -8.92 7.62 -11.71
N ASP A 105 -8.18 6.88 -10.85
CA ASP A 105 -7.18 7.43 -9.93
C ASP A 105 -6.33 6.30 -9.34
N TYR A 106 -5.36 6.66 -8.50
CA TYR A 106 -4.51 5.73 -7.76
C TYR A 106 -4.46 6.10 -6.28
N PHE A 107 -4.43 5.10 -5.41
CA PHE A 107 -4.29 5.28 -3.97
C PHE A 107 -3.03 4.56 -3.45
N PRO A 108 -2.13 5.24 -2.69
CA PRO A 108 -0.93 4.63 -2.16
C PRO A 108 -1.27 3.73 -0.96
N VAL A 109 -0.98 2.44 -1.08
CA VAL A 109 -1.16 1.44 -0.02
C VAL A 109 0.19 0.83 0.35
N PRO A 110 0.55 0.71 1.64
CA PRO A 110 1.75 0.02 2.06
C PRO A 110 1.82 -1.42 1.54
N VAL A 111 2.99 -1.81 1.00
CA VAL A 111 3.20 -3.14 0.38
C VAL A 111 2.83 -4.28 1.34
N GLU A 112 3.18 -4.13 2.61
CA GLU A 112 2.92 -5.13 3.65
C GLU A 112 1.44 -5.38 3.96
N MET A 113 0.55 -4.48 3.50
CA MET A 113 -0.90 -4.63 3.64
C MET A 113 -1.55 -5.33 2.45
N LEU A 114 -0.79 -5.59 1.38
CA LEU A 114 -1.29 -6.18 0.15
C LEU A 114 -0.83 -7.63 0.02
N PRO A 115 -1.70 -8.54 -0.48
CA PRO A 115 -1.27 -9.88 -0.86
C PRO A 115 -0.41 -9.80 -2.13
N ASN A 116 0.34 -10.87 -2.40
CA ASN A 116 1.08 -11.00 -3.67
C ASN A 116 0.14 -11.38 -4.83
N LEU A 117 -0.88 -10.56 -5.05
CA LEU A 117 -1.89 -10.68 -6.11
C LEU A 117 -2.17 -9.30 -6.70
N PRO A 118 -2.58 -9.20 -7.97
CA PRO A 118 -3.10 -7.95 -8.52
C PRO A 118 -4.22 -7.41 -7.63
N THR A 119 -4.15 -6.13 -7.32
CA THR A 119 -5.07 -5.49 -6.37
C THR A 119 -5.62 -4.20 -6.99
N PHE A 120 -6.89 -3.95 -6.81
CA PHE A 120 -7.56 -2.73 -7.24
C PHE A 120 -8.47 -2.21 -6.13
N MET A 121 -8.94 -0.98 -6.26
CA MET A 121 -9.96 -0.40 -5.41
C MET A 121 -11.22 -0.12 -6.19
N LEU A 122 -12.36 -0.28 -5.54
CA LEU A 122 -13.67 0.03 -6.11
C LEU A 122 -14.45 0.91 -5.14
N LYS A 123 -15.04 1.99 -5.67
CA LYS A 123 -15.90 2.86 -4.87
C LYS A 123 -17.24 2.17 -4.63
N VAL A 124 -17.65 2.14 -3.37
CA VAL A 124 -18.93 1.54 -2.95
C VAL A 124 -20.04 2.55 -3.18
N HIS A 125 -21.16 2.06 -3.74
CA HIS A 125 -22.39 2.81 -3.89
C HIS A 125 -23.53 2.07 -3.21
N GLY A 126 -24.33 2.81 -2.42
CA GLY A 126 -25.49 2.29 -1.72
C GLY A 126 -25.19 1.66 -0.35
N GLU A 127 -26.23 1.08 0.25
CA GLU A 127 -26.26 0.70 1.66
C GLU A 127 -26.29 -0.82 1.89
N SER A 128 -25.97 -1.61 0.85
CA SER A 128 -26.15 -3.07 0.92
C SER A 128 -25.20 -3.78 1.89
N MET A 129 -24.16 -3.11 2.39
CA MET A 129 -23.12 -3.71 3.23
C MET A 129 -22.90 -2.98 4.56
N ILE A 130 -23.91 -2.22 5.02
CA ILE A 130 -23.80 -1.37 6.22
C ILE A 130 -23.56 -2.17 7.51
N ASN A 131 -24.15 -3.36 7.64
CA ASN A 131 -23.94 -4.22 8.81
C ASN A 131 -22.53 -4.84 8.85
N ALA A 132 -21.81 -4.83 7.72
CA ALA A 132 -20.39 -5.17 7.63
C ALA A 132 -19.47 -3.95 7.84
N GLY A 133 -20.04 -2.76 8.12
CA GLY A 133 -19.28 -1.52 8.31
C GLY A 133 -18.81 -0.86 7.01
N ILE A 134 -19.32 -1.31 5.85
CA ILE A 134 -19.00 -0.74 4.53
C ILE A 134 -20.19 0.14 4.12
N TYR A 135 -19.94 1.44 3.92
CA TYR A 135 -20.96 2.45 3.66
C TYR A 135 -20.82 3.07 2.26
N ASP A 136 -21.84 3.77 1.85
CA ASP A 136 -21.82 4.57 0.62
C ASP A 136 -20.64 5.56 0.63
N GLY A 137 -19.91 5.61 -0.48
CA GLY A 137 -18.71 6.45 -0.62
C GLY A 137 -17.39 5.83 -0.14
N ASP A 138 -17.40 4.69 0.56
CA ASP A 138 -16.18 3.96 0.88
C ASP A 138 -15.47 3.47 -0.39
N ALA A 139 -14.17 3.25 -0.30
CA ALA A 139 -13.40 2.54 -1.31
C ALA A 139 -12.92 1.20 -0.75
N VAL A 140 -13.38 0.08 -1.30
CA VAL A 140 -12.91 -1.26 -0.90
C VAL A 140 -11.65 -1.64 -1.65
N ILE A 141 -10.69 -2.24 -0.94
CA ILE A 141 -9.46 -2.82 -1.50
C ILE A 141 -9.76 -4.28 -1.84
N VAL A 142 -9.51 -4.67 -3.08
CA VAL A 142 -9.92 -5.96 -3.64
C VAL A 142 -8.71 -6.70 -4.20
N ALA A 143 -8.40 -7.87 -3.66
CA ALA A 143 -7.44 -8.79 -4.24
C ALA A 143 -8.10 -9.54 -5.41
N GLN A 144 -7.54 -9.40 -6.61
CA GLN A 144 -8.10 -10.03 -7.82
C GLN A 144 -7.95 -11.56 -7.76
N GLN A 145 -9.06 -12.24 -7.74
CA GLN A 145 -9.12 -13.71 -7.79
C GLN A 145 -10.49 -14.15 -8.30
N PRO A 146 -10.55 -15.27 -9.08
CA PRO A 146 -11.79 -15.73 -9.71
C PRO A 146 -12.66 -16.61 -8.79
N THR A 147 -12.22 -16.90 -7.57
CA THR A 147 -12.90 -17.77 -6.61
C THR A 147 -12.99 -17.14 -5.24
N ALA A 148 -13.97 -17.57 -4.45
CA ALA A 148 -14.13 -17.17 -3.06
C ALA A 148 -14.67 -18.33 -2.22
N GLU A 149 -14.43 -18.26 -0.91
CA GLU A 149 -14.98 -19.17 0.07
C GLU A 149 -16.30 -18.63 0.64
N ASN A 150 -17.14 -19.53 1.16
CA ASN A 150 -18.40 -19.15 1.78
C ASN A 150 -18.15 -18.22 2.98
N GLY A 151 -18.88 -17.11 3.00
CA GLY A 151 -18.76 -16.10 4.03
C GLY A 151 -17.78 -14.98 3.73
N GLU A 152 -16.99 -15.05 2.65
CA GLU A 152 -16.12 -13.96 2.23
C GLU A 152 -16.90 -12.81 1.59
N ILE A 153 -16.43 -11.58 1.79
CA ILE A 153 -16.96 -10.41 1.09
C ILE A 153 -16.22 -10.29 -0.24
N VAL A 154 -16.96 -10.25 -1.31
CA VAL A 154 -16.44 -10.23 -2.68
C VAL A 154 -16.98 -9.04 -3.46
N VAL A 155 -16.26 -8.68 -4.51
CA VAL A 155 -16.81 -7.93 -5.63
C VAL A 155 -17.17 -8.94 -6.71
N ALA A 156 -18.45 -8.99 -7.06
CA ALA A 156 -18.99 -9.88 -8.08
C ALA A 156 -19.55 -9.04 -9.24
N LEU A 157 -19.37 -9.53 -10.46
CA LEU A 157 -19.97 -8.95 -11.65
C LEU A 157 -21.29 -9.68 -11.93
N LEU A 158 -22.35 -8.90 -12.09
CA LEU A 158 -23.66 -9.29 -12.58
C LEU A 158 -23.95 -8.57 -13.91
N ASP A 159 -25.08 -8.88 -14.52
CA ASP A 159 -25.46 -8.30 -15.83
C ASP A 159 -25.55 -6.76 -15.80
N ASP A 160 -25.89 -6.20 -14.65
CA ASP A 160 -26.08 -4.75 -14.41
C ASP A 160 -24.85 -4.05 -13.80
N GLY A 161 -23.72 -4.78 -13.60
CA GLY A 161 -22.47 -4.22 -13.12
C GLY A 161 -21.88 -4.93 -11.91
N ALA A 162 -20.84 -4.32 -11.34
CA ALA A 162 -20.15 -4.86 -10.17
C ALA A 162 -20.93 -4.57 -8.88
N THR A 163 -21.00 -5.55 -7.99
CA THR A 163 -21.63 -5.43 -6.68
C THR A 163 -20.76 -6.03 -5.57
N THR A 164 -20.78 -5.41 -4.39
CA THR A 164 -20.09 -5.94 -3.19
C THR A 164 -21.10 -6.66 -2.32
N LYS A 165 -20.87 -7.94 -2.06
CA LYS A 165 -21.76 -8.80 -1.25
C LYS A 165 -20.96 -9.85 -0.49
N ARG A 166 -21.59 -10.49 0.49
CA ARG A 166 -21.04 -11.71 1.09
C ARG A 166 -21.42 -12.91 0.22
N PHE A 167 -20.44 -13.69 -0.13
CA PHE A 167 -20.55 -14.81 -1.08
C PHE A 167 -20.88 -16.11 -0.36
N TYR A 168 -21.80 -16.87 -0.95
CA TYR A 168 -22.09 -18.26 -0.59
C TYR A 168 -22.32 -19.08 -1.84
N LYS A 169 -21.62 -20.22 -1.93
CA LYS A 169 -21.89 -21.27 -2.90
C LYS A 169 -22.75 -22.33 -2.23
N GLU A 170 -23.97 -22.50 -2.71
CA GLU A 170 -24.93 -23.48 -2.24
C GLU A 170 -25.08 -24.62 -3.27
N ASN A 171 -25.88 -25.65 -2.99
CA ASN A 171 -25.87 -26.89 -3.78
C ASN A 171 -26.07 -26.69 -5.27
N ASN A 172 -26.98 -25.80 -5.70
CA ASN A 172 -27.33 -25.60 -7.11
C ASN A 172 -27.32 -24.11 -7.53
N HIS A 173 -26.85 -23.22 -6.69
CA HIS A 173 -26.85 -21.78 -6.98
C HIS A 173 -25.80 -21.04 -6.13
N TYR A 174 -25.59 -19.79 -6.46
CA TYR A 174 -24.84 -18.84 -5.66
C TYR A 174 -25.77 -17.87 -4.99
N ARG A 175 -25.48 -17.53 -3.73
CA ARG A 175 -26.17 -16.50 -2.98
C ARG A 175 -25.20 -15.37 -2.68
N LEU A 176 -25.54 -14.17 -3.17
CA LEU A 176 -24.87 -12.94 -2.86
C LEU A 176 -25.68 -12.22 -1.79
N GLN A 177 -25.24 -12.35 -0.54
CA GLN A 177 -25.94 -11.85 0.64
C GLN A 177 -25.56 -10.41 0.92
N PRO A 178 -26.52 -9.46 0.94
CA PRO A 178 -26.29 -8.13 1.50
C PRO A 178 -26.09 -8.22 3.01
N GLU A 179 -25.26 -7.39 3.55
CA GLU A 179 -25.12 -7.11 4.98
C GLU A 179 -26.00 -5.90 5.33
N ASN A 180 -27.30 -6.03 5.09
CA ASN A 180 -28.36 -5.08 5.39
C ASN A 180 -29.68 -5.85 5.52
N ASP A 181 -30.29 -5.81 6.70
CA ASP A 181 -31.49 -6.58 7.00
C ASP A 181 -32.73 -6.15 6.19
N ALA A 182 -32.70 -4.94 5.61
CA ALA A 182 -33.78 -4.44 4.75
C ALA A 182 -33.65 -4.93 3.29
N MET A 183 -32.60 -5.67 2.93
CA MET A 183 -32.34 -6.09 1.56
C MET A 183 -32.38 -7.61 1.43
N SER A 184 -33.01 -8.10 0.36
CA SER A 184 -33.03 -9.54 0.03
C SER A 184 -31.74 -9.98 -0.65
N PRO A 185 -31.29 -11.24 -0.47
CA PRO A 185 -30.17 -11.80 -1.17
C PRO A 185 -30.43 -11.94 -2.68
N ILE A 186 -29.37 -11.84 -3.46
CA ILE A 186 -29.40 -12.14 -4.90
C ILE A 186 -29.06 -13.61 -5.05
N ILE A 187 -29.98 -14.37 -5.68
CA ILE A 187 -29.81 -15.79 -6.00
C ILE A 187 -29.57 -15.91 -7.50
N THR A 188 -28.51 -16.58 -7.90
CA THR A 188 -28.13 -16.74 -9.31
C THR A 188 -27.43 -18.07 -9.57
N ASP A 189 -27.63 -18.61 -10.76
CA ASP A 189 -26.92 -19.82 -11.21
C ASP A 189 -25.51 -19.53 -11.73
N HIS A 190 -25.23 -18.25 -12.07
CA HIS A 190 -23.95 -17.80 -12.59
C HIS A 190 -23.50 -16.54 -11.88
N VAL A 191 -22.24 -16.52 -11.47
CA VAL A 191 -21.59 -15.35 -10.88
C VAL A 191 -20.13 -15.30 -11.31
N GLN A 192 -19.68 -14.15 -11.73
CA GLN A 192 -18.26 -13.90 -11.97
C GLN A 192 -17.68 -13.17 -10.76
N ILE A 193 -16.79 -13.83 -10.01
CA ILE A 193 -16.05 -13.20 -8.93
C ILE A 193 -14.91 -12.41 -9.55
N LEU A 194 -14.85 -11.10 -9.24
CA LEU A 194 -13.79 -10.19 -9.65
C LEU A 194 -12.65 -10.18 -8.65
N GLY A 195 -12.96 -10.36 -7.36
CA GLY A 195 -11.98 -10.47 -6.31
C GLY A 195 -12.60 -10.48 -4.91
N LYS A 196 -11.73 -10.72 -3.93
CA LYS A 196 -12.05 -10.71 -2.50
C LYS A 196 -11.74 -9.34 -1.92
N VAL A 197 -12.65 -8.80 -1.13
CA VAL A 197 -12.42 -7.59 -0.35
C VAL A 197 -11.48 -7.92 0.82
N ILE A 198 -10.36 -7.20 0.89
CA ILE A 198 -9.31 -7.39 1.89
C ILE A 198 -9.16 -6.20 2.83
N GLY A 199 -9.77 -5.08 2.50
CA GLY A 199 -9.72 -3.87 3.29
C GLY A 199 -10.66 -2.80 2.74
N LEU A 200 -10.76 -1.69 3.45
CA LEU A 200 -11.48 -0.50 3.00
C LEU A 200 -10.77 0.78 3.41
N VAL A 201 -11.00 1.84 2.64
CA VAL A 201 -10.55 3.20 2.94
C VAL A 201 -11.79 4.10 2.98
N ARG A 202 -11.90 4.87 4.07
CA ARG A 202 -12.92 5.91 4.24
C ARG A 202 -12.24 7.23 4.50
N ILE A 203 -12.55 8.24 3.70
CA ILE A 203 -12.01 9.59 3.82
C ILE A 203 -13.18 10.56 4.03
N GLY A 204 -13.07 11.43 5.01
CA GLY A 204 -14.10 12.42 5.31
C GLY A 204 -15.29 11.80 6.06
N ILE A 205 -15.14 11.64 7.36
CA ILE A 205 -16.20 11.20 8.30
C ILE A 205 -16.98 12.41 8.73
#